data_5c8a3b91db99dd57ae559f0d083421dd
#
_entry.id   5c8a3b91db99dd57ae559f0d083421dd
#
_cell.length_a   1.000
_cell.length_b   1.000
_cell.length_c   1.000
_cell.angle_alpha   90.00
_cell.angle_beta   90.00
_cell.angle_gamma   90.00
#
_symmetry.space_group_name_H-M   'P 1'
#
loop_
_entity.id
_entity.type
_entity.pdbx_description
1 polymer ?
#
loop_
_entity_poly.entity_id
_entity_poly.type
_entity_poly.pdbx_seq_one_letter_code
_entity_poly.pdbx_strand_id
1 'polypeptide(L)'
;PLFSSSILSTLVLLEAASEDLKQAILPAIAAGEMIVAVALEESGHHNPAAISLSAEKKDGGLVLNGRKTFVLDGHIADKLIIVARSKGQKGDTNGLSLCLVDANSDGLKVSRSKMVDSRNSSEVTCENLTVSADMIIGTIDDGAAPLESALDQARILLSAEILGGVNEVFERTLEYLKERKQFGVPIGSFQALRHRASAIFSEIEICKAVVTFALSQSDKKSNQIARLASLTKARLGEASTLVSNEGLQMHGGIGMTDDVDVGLFMKRARVQLQLLGDPRF
;
A
#
# COMPACT_ATOMS: atom_id res chain seq x y z
N PRO A 1 -2.71 0.72 -11.41
CA PRO A 1 -1.57 1.14 -10.58
C PRO A 1 -1.82 2.44 -9.78
N LEU A 2 -3.10 2.74 -9.42
CA LEU A 2 -3.43 3.97 -8.69
C LEU A 2 -2.63 4.10 -7.38
N PHE A 3 -2.65 3.07 -6.51
CA PHE A 3 -1.95 3.15 -5.23
C PHE A 3 -0.42 3.11 -5.41
N SER A 4 0.09 2.20 -6.23
CA SER A 4 1.54 2.02 -6.43
C SER A 4 2.22 3.23 -7.08
N SER A 5 1.65 3.75 -8.16
CA SER A 5 2.24 4.82 -8.96
C SER A 5 1.73 6.21 -8.55
N SER A 6 0.41 6.45 -8.69
CA SER A 6 -0.14 7.80 -8.47
C SER A 6 -0.17 8.23 -7.00
N ILE A 7 -0.03 7.30 -6.04
CA ILE A 7 0.04 7.62 -4.61
C ILE A 7 1.44 7.39 -4.08
N LEU A 8 1.87 6.14 -3.91
CA LEU A 8 3.10 5.82 -3.18
C LEU A 8 4.35 6.40 -3.85
N SER A 9 4.55 6.14 -5.15
CA SER A 9 5.72 6.66 -5.87
C SER A 9 5.71 8.18 -5.96
N THR A 10 4.53 8.78 -6.19
CA THR A 10 4.36 10.23 -6.21
C THR A 10 4.74 10.87 -4.88
N LEU A 11 4.30 10.29 -3.75
CA LEU A 11 4.67 10.80 -2.42
C LEU A 11 6.17 10.73 -2.17
N VAL A 12 6.82 9.62 -2.53
CA VAL A 12 8.28 9.50 -2.40
C VAL A 12 9.01 10.56 -3.24
N LEU A 13 8.57 10.79 -4.49
CA LEU A 13 9.14 11.82 -5.35
C LEU A 13 8.91 13.23 -4.79
N LEU A 14 7.71 13.52 -4.29
CA LEU A 14 7.39 14.83 -3.70
C LEU A 14 8.24 15.14 -2.46
N GLU A 15 8.49 14.15 -1.61
CA GLU A 15 9.25 14.32 -0.36
C GLU A 15 10.77 14.39 -0.60
N ALA A 16 11.30 13.65 -1.58
CA ALA A 16 12.75 13.43 -1.70
C ALA A 16 13.40 13.95 -2.99
N ALA A 17 12.67 14.02 -4.12
CA ALA A 17 13.28 14.32 -5.41
C ALA A 17 13.63 15.80 -5.58
N SER A 18 14.64 16.07 -6.41
CA SER A 18 14.95 17.41 -6.89
C SER A 18 13.80 17.97 -7.74
N GLU A 19 13.72 19.30 -7.87
CA GLU A 19 12.67 19.93 -8.70
C GLU A 19 12.78 19.50 -10.17
N ASP A 20 13.98 19.34 -10.71
CA ASP A 20 14.18 18.86 -12.08
C ASP A 20 13.62 17.45 -12.28
N LEU A 21 13.87 16.56 -11.32
CA LEU A 21 13.36 15.19 -11.38
C LEU A 21 11.83 15.14 -11.19
N LYS A 22 11.26 15.97 -10.30
CA LYS A 22 9.81 16.12 -10.15
C LYS A 22 9.15 16.58 -11.45
N GLN A 23 9.71 17.60 -12.09
CA GLN A 23 9.19 18.13 -13.36
C GLN A 23 9.29 17.11 -14.51
N ALA A 24 10.31 16.26 -14.51
CA ALA A 24 10.47 15.22 -15.51
C ALA A 24 9.50 14.04 -15.35
N ILE A 25 9.13 13.68 -14.11
CA ILE A 25 8.43 12.42 -13.82
C ILE A 25 6.96 12.61 -13.46
N LEU A 26 6.64 13.58 -12.57
CA LEU A 26 5.28 13.72 -12.04
C LEU A 26 4.20 14.03 -13.09
N PRO A 27 4.44 14.87 -14.13
CA PRO A 27 3.44 15.10 -15.16
C PRO A 27 3.07 13.84 -15.93
N ALA A 28 4.05 12.98 -16.25
CA ALA A 28 3.82 11.74 -16.97
C ALA A 28 3.04 10.71 -16.12
N ILE A 29 3.31 10.65 -14.80
CA ILE A 29 2.48 9.85 -13.87
C ILE A 29 1.04 10.39 -13.82
N ALA A 30 0.86 11.69 -13.72
CA ALA A 30 -0.45 12.33 -13.65
C ALA A 30 -1.27 12.13 -14.93
N ALA A 31 -0.61 12.14 -16.10
CA ALA A 31 -1.23 11.85 -17.39
C ALA A 31 -1.53 10.35 -17.62
N GLY A 32 -1.01 9.46 -16.76
CA GLY A 32 -1.10 8.01 -16.93
C GLY A 32 -0.17 7.45 -18.02
N GLU A 33 0.81 8.23 -18.45
CA GLU A 33 1.79 7.87 -19.47
C GLU A 33 3.02 7.14 -18.90
N MET A 34 3.21 7.19 -17.58
CA MET A 34 4.31 6.53 -16.87
C MET A 34 3.82 5.86 -15.61
N ILE A 35 4.25 4.62 -15.40
CA ILE A 35 4.03 3.86 -14.17
C ILE A 35 5.36 3.77 -13.42
N VAL A 36 5.38 4.27 -12.19
CA VAL A 36 6.53 4.13 -11.28
C VAL A 36 6.14 3.27 -10.09
N ALA A 37 6.97 2.32 -9.70
CA ALA A 37 6.72 1.46 -8.55
C ALA A 37 7.85 1.56 -7.51
N VAL A 38 7.51 1.45 -6.22
CA VAL A 38 8.48 1.50 -5.12
C VAL A 38 8.88 0.08 -4.72
N ALA A 39 10.16 -0.21 -4.82
CA ALA A 39 10.78 -1.47 -4.43
C ALA A 39 11.41 -1.30 -3.03
N LEU A 40 10.60 -1.54 -1.98
CA LEU A 40 10.95 -1.36 -0.58
C LEU A 40 11.22 -2.67 0.14
N GLU A 41 10.25 -3.60 0.10
CA GLU A 41 10.22 -4.78 0.95
C GLU A 41 11.27 -5.83 0.56
N GLU A 42 11.83 -6.51 1.57
CA GLU A 42 12.79 -7.62 1.40
C GLU A 42 12.36 -8.91 2.11
N SER A 43 11.25 -8.85 2.85
CA SER A 43 10.71 -9.98 3.60
C SER A 43 9.19 -10.02 3.54
N GLY A 44 8.58 -11.02 4.15
CA GLY A 44 7.12 -11.14 4.26
C GLY A 44 6.47 -10.16 5.25
N HIS A 45 7.27 -9.37 5.97
CA HIS A 45 6.79 -8.37 6.92
C HIS A 45 7.34 -7.00 6.56
N HIS A 46 6.47 -5.98 6.64
CA HIS A 46 6.87 -4.60 6.45
C HIS A 46 7.89 -4.17 7.51
N ASN A 47 9.07 -3.74 7.07
CA ASN A 47 10.09 -3.17 7.95
C ASN A 47 11.04 -2.29 7.15
N PRO A 48 10.77 -0.98 7.00
CA PRO A 48 11.55 -0.07 6.19
C PRO A 48 12.99 0.14 6.70
N ALA A 49 13.29 -0.19 7.96
CA ALA A 49 14.66 -0.18 8.48
C ALA A 49 15.47 -1.44 8.11
N ALA A 50 14.80 -2.57 7.82
CA ALA A 50 15.45 -3.84 7.58
C ALA A 50 15.97 -4.03 6.13
N ILE A 51 16.43 -2.95 5.50
CA ILE A 51 16.97 -2.97 4.14
C ILE A 51 18.40 -3.52 4.16
N SER A 52 18.66 -4.54 3.32
CA SER A 52 19.95 -5.19 3.12
C SER A 52 20.44 -5.14 1.66
N LEU A 53 19.57 -4.82 0.68
CA LEU A 53 20.01 -4.55 -0.69
C LEU A 53 21.08 -3.47 -0.67
N SER A 54 22.29 -3.81 -1.08
CA SER A 54 23.46 -2.94 -0.98
C SER A 54 23.51 -1.91 -2.10
N ALA A 55 24.04 -0.73 -1.78
CA ALA A 55 24.36 0.33 -2.72
C ALA A 55 25.80 0.80 -2.48
N GLU A 56 26.73 0.38 -3.34
CA GLU A 56 28.12 0.77 -3.24
C GLU A 56 28.39 2.03 -4.07
N LYS A 57 29.09 3.01 -3.49
CA LYS A 57 29.46 4.25 -4.18
C LYS A 57 30.54 3.94 -5.22
N LYS A 58 30.27 4.30 -6.48
CA LYS A 58 31.20 4.09 -7.58
C LYS A 58 31.02 5.16 -8.65
N ASP A 59 32.11 5.76 -9.09
CA ASP A 59 32.17 6.72 -10.22
C ASP A 59 31.11 7.85 -10.16
N GLY A 60 30.82 8.35 -8.95
CA GLY A 60 29.83 9.39 -8.72
C GLY A 60 28.37 8.91 -8.64
N GLY A 61 28.13 7.62 -8.87
CA GLY A 61 26.82 6.97 -8.74
C GLY A 61 26.82 5.86 -7.70
N LEU A 62 25.89 4.91 -7.87
CA LEU A 62 25.72 3.75 -7.00
C LEU A 62 25.68 2.46 -7.84
N VAL A 63 26.21 1.38 -7.30
CA VAL A 63 26.05 0.00 -7.81
C VAL A 63 25.21 -0.78 -6.83
N LEU A 64 24.05 -1.28 -7.29
CA LEU A 64 23.07 -1.98 -6.47
C LEU A 64 23.19 -3.48 -6.62
N ASN A 65 23.17 -4.20 -5.48
CA ASN A 65 23.13 -5.66 -5.43
C ASN A 65 22.16 -6.14 -4.35
N GLY A 66 21.26 -7.06 -4.72
CA GLY A 66 20.29 -7.63 -3.78
C GLY A 66 18.93 -7.87 -4.40
N ARG A 67 17.92 -8.06 -3.54
CA ARG A 67 16.57 -8.46 -3.97
C ARG A 67 15.51 -7.70 -3.19
N LYS A 68 14.43 -7.36 -3.89
CA LYS A 68 13.19 -6.83 -3.33
C LYS A 68 12.04 -7.78 -3.61
N THR A 69 11.09 -7.83 -2.70
CA THR A 69 9.88 -8.63 -2.83
C THR A 69 8.65 -7.74 -2.71
N PHE A 70 7.49 -8.27 -3.10
CA PHE A 70 6.21 -7.60 -2.93
C PHE A 70 6.14 -6.18 -3.54
N VAL A 71 6.85 -5.96 -4.65
CA VAL A 71 6.83 -4.68 -5.38
C VAL A 71 5.53 -4.59 -6.16
N LEU A 72 4.60 -3.76 -5.67
CA LEU A 72 3.29 -3.58 -6.30
C LEU A 72 3.44 -3.05 -7.72
N ASP A 73 2.78 -3.71 -8.67
CA ASP A 73 2.77 -3.36 -10.09
C ASP A 73 4.17 -3.25 -10.75
N GLY A 74 5.22 -3.74 -10.08
CA GLY A 74 6.59 -3.66 -10.60
C GLY A 74 6.80 -4.32 -11.98
N HIS A 75 5.96 -5.28 -12.37
CA HIS A 75 6.04 -5.99 -13.65
C HIS A 75 5.54 -5.16 -14.85
N ILE A 76 4.84 -4.06 -14.62
CA ILE A 76 4.35 -3.12 -15.63
C ILE A 76 4.94 -1.72 -15.44
N ALA A 77 5.81 -1.54 -14.46
CA ALA A 77 6.43 -0.25 -14.22
C ALA A 77 7.43 0.11 -15.32
N ASP A 78 7.42 1.37 -15.74
CA ASP A 78 8.44 1.95 -16.63
C ASP A 78 9.70 2.26 -15.84
N LYS A 79 9.54 2.67 -14.57
CA LYS A 79 10.64 2.95 -13.64
C LYS A 79 10.36 2.39 -12.26
N LEU A 80 11.44 2.09 -11.54
CA LEU A 80 11.40 1.61 -10.16
C LEU A 80 12.15 2.58 -9.24
N ILE A 81 11.56 2.92 -8.10
CA ILE A 81 12.26 3.56 -6.99
C ILE A 81 12.77 2.45 -6.08
N ILE A 82 14.07 2.18 -6.14
CA ILE A 82 14.70 1.13 -5.34
C ILE A 82 15.27 1.74 -4.06
N VAL A 83 14.82 1.24 -2.92
CA VAL A 83 15.36 1.62 -1.60
C VAL A 83 16.56 0.72 -1.30
N ALA A 84 17.74 1.30 -1.17
CA ALA A 84 18.98 0.57 -1.01
C ALA A 84 19.77 1.06 0.21
N ARG A 85 20.60 0.20 0.79
CA ARG A 85 21.49 0.55 1.89
C ARG A 85 22.85 0.92 1.37
N SER A 86 23.21 2.18 1.51
CA SER A 86 24.51 2.73 1.09
C SER A 86 25.47 2.96 2.26
N LYS A 87 24.99 2.87 3.53
CA LYS A 87 25.80 3.02 4.73
C LYS A 87 25.14 2.29 5.91
N GLY A 88 25.96 1.86 6.88
CA GLY A 88 25.49 1.19 8.09
C GLY A 88 25.11 -0.28 7.87
N GLN A 89 24.31 -0.82 8.78
CA GLN A 89 23.90 -2.22 8.78
C GLN A 89 22.37 -2.36 8.67
N LYS A 90 21.91 -3.55 8.32
CA LYS A 90 20.50 -3.90 8.34
C LYS A 90 19.89 -3.61 9.71
N GLY A 91 18.83 -2.83 9.76
CA GLY A 91 18.16 -2.38 10.97
C GLY A 91 18.51 -0.96 11.41
N ASP A 92 19.58 -0.35 10.85
CA ASP A 92 19.87 1.05 11.10
C ASP A 92 18.81 1.93 10.45
N THR A 93 18.38 2.99 11.16
CA THR A 93 17.40 3.95 10.67
C THR A 93 17.96 4.92 9.62
N ASN A 94 19.29 5.09 9.58
CA ASN A 94 20.00 5.95 8.63
C ASN A 94 20.77 5.14 7.59
N GLY A 95 21.28 5.78 6.55
CA GLY A 95 22.13 5.15 5.54
C GLY A 95 21.36 4.48 4.41
N LEU A 96 20.13 4.90 4.18
CA LEU A 96 19.34 4.50 3.02
C LEU A 96 19.50 5.52 1.89
N SER A 97 19.54 5.02 0.66
CA SER A 97 19.51 5.81 -0.57
C SER A 97 18.33 5.39 -1.43
N LEU A 98 17.72 6.36 -2.11
CA LEU A 98 16.60 6.14 -3.02
C LEU A 98 17.11 6.29 -4.45
N CYS A 99 16.88 5.28 -5.28
CA CYS A 99 17.40 5.22 -6.65
C CYS A 99 16.26 5.05 -7.64
N LEU A 100 16.14 5.95 -8.61
CA LEU A 100 15.22 5.81 -9.73
C LEU A 100 15.91 5.02 -10.85
N VAL A 101 15.30 3.93 -11.28
CA VAL A 101 15.90 3.01 -12.25
C VAL A 101 14.90 2.70 -13.35
N ASP A 102 15.33 2.69 -14.59
CA ASP A 102 14.50 2.22 -15.72
C ASP A 102 14.27 0.71 -15.61
N ALA A 103 13.04 0.26 -15.88
CA ALA A 103 12.68 -1.16 -15.78
C ALA A 103 13.48 -2.08 -16.72
N ASN A 104 14.07 -1.51 -17.78
CA ASN A 104 14.89 -2.23 -18.76
C ASN A 104 16.40 -2.08 -18.52
N SER A 105 16.83 -1.58 -17.35
CA SER A 105 18.25 -1.39 -17.06
C SER A 105 19.01 -2.71 -16.99
N ASP A 106 20.24 -2.72 -17.49
CA ASP A 106 21.13 -3.87 -17.35
C ASP A 106 21.39 -4.18 -15.87
N GLY A 107 21.32 -5.46 -15.52
CA GLY A 107 21.44 -5.91 -14.13
C GLY A 107 20.16 -5.88 -13.32
N LEU A 108 19.03 -5.45 -13.91
CA LEU A 108 17.72 -5.52 -13.27
C LEU A 108 16.89 -6.70 -13.82
N LYS A 109 16.33 -7.48 -12.91
CA LYS A 109 15.39 -8.58 -13.27
C LYS A 109 14.11 -8.40 -12.49
N VAL A 110 12.96 -8.43 -13.17
CA VAL A 110 11.63 -8.32 -12.59
C VAL A 110 10.83 -9.58 -12.87
N SER A 111 10.33 -10.22 -11.83
CA SER A 111 9.54 -11.44 -11.90
C SER A 111 8.15 -11.21 -11.31
N ARG A 112 7.10 -11.44 -12.08
CA ARG A 112 5.70 -11.22 -11.67
C ARG A 112 5.19 -12.31 -10.75
N SER A 113 4.45 -11.91 -9.72
CA SER A 113 3.69 -12.78 -8.82
C SER A 113 2.23 -12.34 -8.75
N LYS A 114 1.29 -13.29 -8.89
CA LYS A 114 -0.14 -13.03 -8.74
C LYS A 114 -0.51 -13.16 -7.25
N MET A 115 -1.17 -12.14 -6.71
CA MET A 115 -1.65 -12.13 -5.33
C MET A 115 -3.05 -12.73 -5.19
N VAL A 116 -3.48 -12.99 -3.95
CA VAL A 116 -4.78 -13.62 -3.66
C VAL A 116 -5.98 -12.77 -4.12
N ASP A 117 -5.83 -11.45 -4.18
CA ASP A 117 -6.83 -10.49 -4.70
C ASP A 117 -6.80 -10.34 -6.23
N SER A 118 -6.10 -11.22 -6.93
CA SER A 118 -5.88 -11.22 -8.38
C SER A 118 -5.08 -10.02 -8.92
N ARG A 119 -4.63 -9.09 -8.07
CA ARG A 119 -3.64 -8.06 -8.44
C ARG A 119 -2.24 -8.68 -8.52
N ASN A 120 -1.26 -7.88 -8.88
CA ASN A 120 0.09 -8.37 -9.08
C ASN A 120 1.09 -7.62 -8.21
N SER A 121 2.08 -8.36 -7.76
CA SER A 121 3.33 -7.85 -7.22
C SER A 121 4.50 -8.40 -8.05
N SER A 122 5.70 -7.97 -7.73
CA SER A 122 6.90 -8.48 -8.37
C SER A 122 8.00 -8.72 -7.35
N GLU A 123 8.88 -9.66 -7.70
CA GLU A 123 10.22 -9.73 -7.15
C GLU A 123 11.16 -8.97 -8.09
N VAL A 124 12.05 -8.20 -7.51
CA VAL A 124 13.05 -7.39 -8.22
C VAL A 124 14.42 -7.78 -7.75
N THR A 125 15.29 -8.20 -8.65
CA THR A 125 16.68 -8.57 -8.36
C THR A 125 17.62 -7.60 -9.06
N CYS A 126 18.57 -7.08 -8.31
CA CYS A 126 19.64 -6.21 -8.79
C CYS A 126 20.97 -6.99 -8.76
N GLU A 127 21.63 -7.10 -9.91
CA GLU A 127 22.93 -7.74 -10.07
C GLU A 127 23.89 -6.76 -10.74
N ASN A 128 24.75 -6.11 -9.95
CA ASN A 128 25.64 -5.04 -10.40
C ASN A 128 24.93 -3.92 -11.18
N LEU A 129 23.72 -3.60 -10.76
CA LEU A 129 22.89 -2.56 -11.38
C LEU A 129 23.49 -1.19 -11.12
N THR A 130 23.92 -0.49 -12.16
CA THR A 130 24.53 0.84 -12.05
C THR A 130 23.47 1.93 -12.10
N VAL A 131 23.52 2.86 -11.15
CA VAL A 131 22.65 4.03 -11.06
C VAL A 131 23.52 5.28 -11.11
N SER A 132 23.27 6.15 -12.08
CA SER A 132 23.98 7.42 -12.24
C SER A 132 23.54 8.44 -11.19
N ALA A 133 24.37 9.46 -10.97
CA ALA A 133 24.14 10.46 -9.92
C ALA A 133 22.82 11.24 -10.10
N ASP A 134 22.42 11.52 -11.32
CA ASP A 134 21.20 12.23 -11.69
C ASP A 134 19.91 11.40 -11.44
N MET A 135 20.05 10.09 -11.27
CA MET A 135 18.97 9.17 -10.94
C MET A 135 18.87 8.84 -9.44
N ILE A 136 19.66 9.50 -8.61
CA ILE A 136 19.56 9.40 -7.16
C ILE A 136 18.51 10.39 -6.67
N ILE A 137 17.50 9.89 -5.95
CA ILE A 137 16.44 10.71 -5.39
C ILE A 137 16.91 11.27 -4.05
N GLY A 138 17.07 12.58 -3.97
CA GLY A 138 17.58 13.27 -2.77
C GLY A 138 19.08 13.09 -2.56
N THR A 139 19.51 12.83 -1.34
CA THR A 139 20.93 12.72 -0.96
C THR A 139 21.28 11.27 -0.63
N ILE A 140 22.44 10.81 -1.08
CA ILE A 140 22.96 9.48 -0.71
C ILE A 140 23.09 9.40 0.81
N ASP A 141 22.74 8.26 1.39
CA ASP A 141 22.74 7.94 2.83
C ASP A 141 21.63 8.63 3.64
N ASP A 142 20.82 9.53 3.06
CA ASP A 142 19.82 10.35 3.77
C ASP A 142 18.37 10.16 3.27
N GLY A 143 18.10 9.03 2.64
CA GLY A 143 16.77 8.71 2.09
C GLY A 143 15.74 8.23 3.12
N ALA A 144 16.13 7.94 4.36
CA ALA A 144 15.24 7.32 5.34
C ALA A 144 14.11 8.25 5.81
N ALA A 145 14.42 9.48 6.19
CA ALA A 145 13.43 10.43 6.71
C ALA A 145 12.37 10.82 5.66
N PRO A 146 12.73 11.22 4.42
CA PRO A 146 11.74 11.50 3.39
C PRO A 146 10.93 10.25 2.98
N LEU A 147 11.55 9.06 2.97
CA LEU A 147 10.83 7.82 2.74
C LEU A 147 9.75 7.58 3.81
N GLU A 148 10.08 7.70 5.09
CA GLU A 148 9.12 7.48 6.18
C GLU A 148 7.98 8.51 6.14
N SER A 149 8.27 9.78 5.83
CA SER A 149 7.25 10.80 5.60
C SER A 149 6.27 10.40 4.49
N ALA A 150 6.80 9.92 3.36
CA ALA A 150 5.97 9.44 2.25
C ALA A 150 5.15 8.19 2.64
N LEU A 151 5.74 7.25 3.38
CA LEU A 151 5.05 6.04 3.84
C LEU A 151 3.91 6.37 4.82
N ASP A 152 4.10 7.33 5.72
CA ASP A 152 3.05 7.77 6.63
C ASP A 152 1.84 8.36 5.89
N GLN A 153 2.08 9.22 4.92
CA GLN A 153 1.01 9.77 4.08
C GLN A 153 0.34 8.65 3.25
N ALA A 154 1.13 7.72 2.70
CA ALA A 154 0.60 6.57 1.97
C ALA A 154 -0.27 5.65 2.83
N ARG A 155 0.06 5.44 4.11
CA ARG A 155 -0.76 4.68 5.07
C ARG A 155 -2.13 5.32 5.29
N ILE A 156 -2.19 6.66 5.40
CA ILE A 156 -3.46 7.40 5.54
C ILE A 156 -4.30 7.24 4.27
N LEU A 157 -3.70 7.41 3.09
CA LEU A 157 -4.42 7.29 1.81
C LEU A 157 -4.85 5.84 1.53
N LEU A 158 -4.02 4.84 1.89
CA LEU A 158 -4.42 3.44 1.85
C LEU A 158 -5.60 3.15 2.77
N SER A 159 -5.63 3.80 3.95
CA SER A 159 -6.74 3.67 4.89
C SER A 159 -8.04 4.24 4.32
N ALA A 160 -7.98 5.30 3.51
CA ALA A 160 -9.14 5.82 2.79
C ALA A 160 -9.64 4.82 1.71
N GLU A 161 -8.74 4.16 0.97
CA GLU A 161 -9.12 3.07 0.04
C GLU A 161 -9.79 1.91 0.78
N ILE A 162 -9.23 1.50 1.92
CA ILE A 162 -9.80 0.43 2.76
C ILE A 162 -11.21 0.81 3.22
N LEU A 163 -11.41 2.05 3.67
CA LEU A 163 -12.72 2.55 4.11
C LEU A 163 -13.77 2.47 2.98
N GLY A 164 -13.39 2.80 1.75
CA GLY A 164 -14.26 2.64 0.57
C GLY A 164 -14.71 1.20 0.39
N GLY A 165 -13.77 0.24 0.45
CA GLY A 165 -14.08 -1.18 0.35
C GLY A 165 -14.95 -1.70 1.48
N VAL A 166 -14.71 -1.23 2.71
CA VAL A 166 -15.52 -1.56 3.90
C VAL A 166 -16.96 -1.09 3.76
N ASN A 167 -17.18 0.16 3.31
CA ASN A 167 -18.52 0.69 3.05
C ASN A 167 -19.25 -0.14 1.98
N GLU A 168 -18.60 -0.43 0.87
CA GLU A 168 -19.18 -1.18 -0.24
C GLU A 168 -19.64 -2.59 0.19
N VAL A 169 -18.79 -3.32 0.93
CA VAL A 169 -19.18 -4.65 1.47
C VAL A 169 -20.40 -4.54 2.38
N PHE A 170 -20.44 -3.53 3.22
CA PHE A 170 -21.55 -3.34 4.15
C PHE A 170 -22.85 -3.00 3.41
N GLU A 171 -22.82 -2.11 2.44
CA GLU A 171 -23.99 -1.75 1.63
C GLU A 171 -24.55 -2.96 0.89
N ARG A 172 -23.71 -3.74 0.19
CA ARG A 172 -24.10 -4.99 -0.49
C ARG A 172 -24.71 -6.00 0.49
N THR A 173 -24.11 -6.10 1.67
CA THR A 173 -24.63 -7.01 2.71
C THR A 173 -26.00 -6.57 3.19
N LEU A 174 -26.23 -5.25 3.40
CA LEU A 174 -27.55 -4.74 3.80
C LEU A 174 -28.61 -4.97 2.72
N GLU A 175 -28.27 -4.80 1.44
CA GLU A 175 -29.18 -5.10 0.33
C GLU A 175 -29.57 -6.58 0.32
N TYR A 176 -28.58 -7.46 0.41
CA TYR A 176 -28.83 -8.89 0.49
C TYR A 176 -29.74 -9.27 1.67
N LEU A 177 -29.50 -8.71 2.85
CA LEU A 177 -30.35 -8.95 4.03
C LEU A 177 -31.81 -8.50 3.86
N LYS A 178 -32.05 -7.46 3.07
CA LYS A 178 -33.40 -6.94 2.76
C LYS A 178 -34.12 -7.79 1.72
N GLU A 179 -33.39 -8.33 0.74
CA GLU A 179 -33.98 -9.06 -0.39
C GLU A 179 -34.13 -10.55 -0.12
N ARG A 180 -33.12 -11.19 0.49
CA ARG A 180 -33.10 -12.62 0.72
C ARG A 180 -34.20 -13.04 1.71
N LYS A 181 -35.07 -13.97 1.26
CA LYS A 181 -36.15 -14.51 2.09
C LYS A 181 -35.82 -15.92 2.56
N GLN A 182 -36.03 -16.18 3.85
CA GLN A 182 -36.05 -17.51 4.46
C GLN A 182 -37.12 -17.52 5.54
N PHE A 183 -37.74 -18.67 5.78
CA PHE A 183 -38.85 -18.83 6.74
C PHE A 183 -40.01 -17.85 6.48
N GLY A 184 -40.24 -17.49 5.22
CA GLY A 184 -41.34 -16.62 4.79
C GLY A 184 -41.10 -15.10 4.95
N VAL A 185 -39.96 -14.68 5.48
CA VAL A 185 -39.60 -13.25 5.70
C VAL A 185 -38.21 -12.92 5.17
N PRO A 186 -37.92 -11.61 4.93
CA PRO A 186 -36.55 -11.18 4.67
C PRO A 186 -35.63 -11.54 5.85
N ILE A 187 -34.43 -12.06 5.56
CA ILE A 187 -33.51 -12.52 6.61
C ILE A 187 -33.02 -11.36 7.50
N GLY A 188 -32.98 -10.12 6.99
CA GLY A 188 -32.69 -8.92 7.76
C GLY A 188 -33.73 -8.61 8.85
N SER A 189 -34.90 -9.31 8.88
CA SER A 189 -35.86 -9.20 9.99
C SER A 189 -35.40 -9.94 11.25
N PHE A 190 -34.45 -10.89 11.13
CA PHE A 190 -33.94 -11.65 12.27
C PHE A 190 -33.02 -10.77 13.15
N GLN A 191 -33.31 -10.77 14.47
CA GLN A 191 -32.62 -9.92 15.42
C GLN A 191 -31.11 -10.13 15.45
N ALA A 192 -30.64 -11.37 15.33
CA ALA A 192 -29.24 -11.71 15.34
C ALA A 192 -28.46 -11.01 14.19
N LEU A 193 -29.04 -10.97 12.98
CA LEU A 193 -28.42 -10.31 11.82
C LEU A 193 -28.49 -8.78 11.95
N ARG A 194 -29.57 -8.22 12.50
CA ARG A 194 -29.65 -6.78 12.77
C ARG A 194 -28.61 -6.31 13.78
N HIS A 195 -28.36 -7.06 14.84
CA HIS A 195 -27.36 -6.72 15.85
C HIS A 195 -25.96 -6.73 15.25
N ARG A 196 -25.63 -7.72 14.43
CA ARG A 196 -24.34 -7.77 13.71
C ARG A 196 -24.19 -6.58 12.75
N ALA A 197 -25.21 -6.29 11.95
CA ALA A 197 -25.20 -5.13 11.05
C ALA A 197 -25.06 -3.81 11.81
N SER A 198 -25.73 -3.63 12.94
CA SER A 198 -25.61 -2.43 13.78
C SER A 198 -24.21 -2.27 14.37
N ALA A 199 -23.57 -3.37 14.80
CA ALA A 199 -22.21 -3.34 15.29
C ALA A 199 -21.22 -2.91 14.18
N ILE A 200 -21.35 -3.50 12.99
CA ILE A 200 -20.55 -3.13 11.81
C ILE A 200 -20.73 -1.64 11.46
N PHE A 201 -21.98 -1.16 11.43
CA PHE A 201 -22.26 0.24 11.15
C PHE A 201 -21.53 1.18 12.11
N SER A 202 -21.56 0.87 13.42
CA SER A 202 -20.86 1.67 14.42
C SER A 202 -19.34 1.70 14.19
N GLU A 203 -18.75 0.56 13.83
CA GLU A 203 -17.34 0.46 13.51
C GLU A 203 -16.97 1.29 12.26
N ILE A 204 -17.81 1.25 11.23
CA ILE A 204 -17.63 2.04 10.02
C ILE A 204 -17.67 3.54 10.31
N GLU A 205 -18.62 4.00 11.13
CA GLU A 205 -18.72 5.42 11.50
C GLU A 205 -17.50 5.91 12.28
N ILE A 206 -16.97 5.09 13.18
CA ILE A 206 -15.70 5.38 13.87
C ILE A 206 -14.54 5.47 12.85
N CYS A 207 -14.46 4.53 11.91
CA CYS A 207 -13.44 4.53 10.87
C CYS A 207 -13.52 5.78 9.98
N LYS A 208 -14.72 6.20 9.59
CA LYS A 208 -14.95 7.44 8.82
C LYS A 208 -14.41 8.66 9.56
N ALA A 209 -14.71 8.78 10.84
CA ALA A 209 -14.23 9.90 11.67
C ALA A 209 -12.70 9.93 11.74
N VAL A 210 -12.07 8.77 11.99
CA VAL A 210 -10.61 8.65 12.09
C VAL A 210 -9.92 9.00 10.77
N VAL A 211 -10.38 8.45 9.65
CA VAL A 211 -9.79 8.71 8.32
C VAL A 211 -9.97 10.17 7.93
N THR A 212 -11.18 10.73 8.09
CA THR A 212 -11.46 12.14 7.76
C THR A 212 -10.58 13.08 8.58
N PHE A 213 -10.41 12.81 9.87
CA PHE A 213 -9.52 13.60 10.70
C PHE A 213 -8.06 13.49 10.24
N ALA A 214 -7.55 12.28 9.97
CA ALA A 214 -6.18 12.08 9.50
C ALA A 214 -5.90 12.80 8.18
N LEU A 215 -6.81 12.72 7.20
CA LEU A 215 -6.71 13.44 5.93
C LEU A 215 -6.65 14.95 6.16
N SER A 216 -7.50 15.51 7.03
CA SER A 216 -7.48 16.94 7.36
C SER A 216 -6.18 17.41 8.02
N GLN A 217 -5.49 16.52 8.75
CA GLN A 217 -4.19 16.81 9.36
C GLN A 217 -3.05 16.67 8.34
N SER A 218 -3.17 15.75 7.38
CA SER A 218 -2.21 15.60 6.28
C SER A 218 -2.13 16.89 5.45
N ASP A 219 -3.28 17.46 5.07
CA ASP A 219 -3.35 18.73 4.34
C ASP A 219 -2.64 19.88 5.09
N LYS A 220 -2.69 19.86 6.41
CA LYS A 220 -2.06 20.87 7.28
C LYS A 220 -0.60 20.60 7.59
N LYS A 221 -0.02 19.51 7.07
CA LYS A 221 1.35 19.05 7.40
C LYS A 221 1.60 18.99 8.91
N SER A 222 0.63 18.45 9.65
CA SER A 222 0.68 18.35 11.11
C SER A 222 1.83 17.46 11.58
N ASN A 223 2.43 17.78 12.72
CA ASN A 223 3.43 16.94 13.38
C ASN A 223 2.86 15.62 13.96
N GLN A 224 1.55 15.41 13.85
CA GLN A 224 0.88 14.17 14.29
C GLN A 224 0.74 13.12 13.17
N ILE A 225 1.24 13.36 11.95
CA ILE A 225 1.00 12.50 10.79
C ILE A 225 1.45 11.06 11.05
N ALA A 226 2.65 10.83 11.57
CA ALA A 226 3.15 9.48 11.89
C ALA A 226 2.22 8.71 12.84
N ARG A 227 1.74 9.39 13.89
CA ARG A 227 0.80 8.79 14.84
C ARG A 227 -0.55 8.49 14.20
N LEU A 228 -1.06 9.41 13.38
CA LEU A 228 -2.34 9.24 12.70
C LEU A 228 -2.25 8.16 11.61
N ALA A 229 -1.14 8.05 10.91
CA ALA A 229 -0.87 7.00 9.93
C ALA A 229 -0.96 5.61 10.59
N SER A 230 -0.27 5.42 11.71
CA SER A 230 -0.32 4.18 12.49
C SER A 230 -1.73 3.88 13.01
N LEU A 231 -2.39 4.88 13.59
CA LEU A 231 -3.75 4.74 14.13
C LEU A 231 -4.77 4.36 13.04
N THR A 232 -4.77 5.08 11.91
CA THR A 232 -5.72 4.80 10.83
C THR A 232 -5.46 3.42 10.21
N LYS A 233 -4.20 3.09 9.92
CA LYS A 233 -3.86 1.81 9.30
C LYS A 233 -4.22 0.62 10.18
N ALA A 234 -3.94 0.69 11.50
CA ALA A 234 -4.33 -0.35 12.46
C ALA A 234 -5.85 -0.48 12.52
N ARG A 235 -6.57 0.63 12.72
CA ARG A 235 -8.03 0.63 12.87
C ARG A 235 -8.75 0.12 11.61
N LEU A 236 -8.34 0.60 10.43
CA LEU A 236 -8.93 0.17 9.16
C LEU A 236 -8.57 -1.28 8.82
N GLY A 237 -7.39 -1.76 9.20
CA GLY A 237 -6.99 -3.16 9.08
C GLY A 237 -7.90 -4.10 9.87
N GLU A 238 -8.21 -3.76 11.13
CA GLU A 238 -9.15 -4.51 11.97
C GLU A 238 -10.58 -4.46 11.41
N ALA A 239 -11.06 -3.26 11.07
CA ALA A 239 -12.41 -3.06 10.54
C ALA A 239 -12.60 -3.80 9.19
N SER A 240 -11.62 -3.76 8.29
CA SER A 240 -11.71 -4.46 7.00
C SER A 240 -11.79 -5.97 7.18
N THR A 241 -11.06 -6.52 8.15
CA THR A 241 -11.11 -7.93 8.52
C THR A 241 -12.48 -8.30 9.08
N LEU A 242 -13.00 -7.50 10.02
CA LEU A 242 -14.31 -7.71 10.61
C LEU A 242 -15.41 -7.66 9.54
N VAL A 243 -15.48 -6.55 8.79
CA VAL A 243 -16.59 -6.30 7.86
C VAL A 243 -16.58 -7.28 6.69
N SER A 244 -15.41 -7.61 6.13
CA SER A 244 -15.36 -8.60 5.06
C SER A 244 -15.72 -10.00 5.48
N ASN A 245 -15.33 -10.43 6.69
CA ASN A 245 -15.70 -11.74 7.23
C ASN A 245 -17.20 -11.79 7.59
N GLU A 246 -17.73 -10.74 8.22
CA GLU A 246 -19.15 -10.64 8.57
C GLU A 246 -20.04 -10.52 7.33
N GLY A 247 -19.61 -9.75 6.33
CA GLY A 247 -20.31 -9.67 5.05
C GLY A 247 -20.44 -11.04 4.39
N LEU A 248 -19.33 -11.77 4.28
CA LEU A 248 -19.30 -13.13 3.74
C LEU A 248 -20.21 -14.07 4.57
N GLN A 249 -20.12 -14.03 5.90
CA GLN A 249 -20.94 -14.86 6.79
C GLN A 249 -22.43 -14.57 6.66
N MET A 250 -22.84 -13.30 6.56
CA MET A 250 -24.24 -12.90 6.43
C MET A 250 -24.86 -13.23 5.06
N HIS A 251 -24.05 -13.44 4.02
CA HIS A 251 -24.50 -13.99 2.76
C HIS A 251 -24.69 -15.52 2.82
N GLY A 252 -24.14 -16.19 3.83
CA GLY A 252 -24.22 -17.65 3.96
C GLY A 252 -23.47 -18.39 2.84
N GLY A 253 -24.01 -19.51 2.39
CA GLY A 253 -23.35 -20.36 1.39
C GLY A 253 -22.99 -19.65 0.08
N ILE A 254 -23.84 -18.75 -0.41
CA ILE A 254 -23.60 -18.01 -1.64
C ILE A 254 -22.38 -17.07 -1.53
N GLY A 255 -22.10 -16.55 -0.31
CA GLY A 255 -20.93 -15.71 -0.06
C GLY A 255 -19.58 -16.40 -0.36
N MET A 256 -19.55 -17.74 -0.39
CA MET A 256 -18.36 -18.53 -0.72
C MET A 256 -18.24 -18.84 -2.21
N THR A 257 -19.22 -18.44 -3.02
CA THR A 257 -19.23 -18.67 -4.48
C THR A 257 -18.81 -17.43 -5.24
N ASP A 258 -18.57 -17.58 -6.54
CA ASP A 258 -18.28 -16.45 -7.42
C ASP A 258 -19.56 -15.75 -7.92
N ASP A 259 -20.76 -16.16 -7.44
CA ASP A 259 -22.04 -15.53 -7.78
C ASP A 259 -22.24 -14.17 -7.10
N VAL A 260 -21.45 -13.90 -6.03
CA VAL A 260 -21.46 -12.61 -5.32
C VAL A 260 -20.05 -12.11 -5.07
N ASP A 261 -19.87 -10.80 -5.13
CA ASP A 261 -18.56 -10.14 -5.11
C ASP A 261 -17.92 -10.02 -3.71
N VAL A 262 -18.65 -10.35 -2.63
CA VAL A 262 -18.14 -10.16 -1.26
C VAL A 262 -16.82 -10.90 -0.99
N GLY A 263 -16.62 -12.05 -1.65
CA GLY A 263 -15.38 -12.81 -1.58
C GLY A 263 -14.16 -12.06 -2.15
N LEU A 264 -14.36 -11.23 -3.17
CA LEU A 264 -13.30 -10.39 -3.75
C LEU A 264 -12.81 -9.34 -2.75
N PHE A 265 -13.72 -8.70 -2.04
CA PHE A 265 -13.39 -7.72 -0.99
C PHE A 265 -12.63 -8.37 0.16
N MET A 266 -12.99 -9.58 0.59
CA MET A 266 -12.24 -10.31 1.61
C MET A 266 -10.80 -10.59 1.15
N LYS A 267 -10.60 -11.03 -0.08
CA LYS A 267 -9.26 -11.25 -0.65
C LYS A 267 -8.46 -9.94 -0.70
N ARG A 268 -9.10 -8.83 -1.11
CA ARG A 268 -8.47 -7.50 -1.12
C ARG A 268 -8.11 -7.04 0.29
N ALA A 269 -8.99 -7.20 1.27
CA ALA A 269 -8.73 -6.87 2.66
C ALA A 269 -7.49 -7.59 3.21
N ARG A 270 -7.27 -8.87 2.85
CA ARG A 270 -6.07 -9.64 3.25
C ARG A 270 -4.78 -9.02 2.70
N VAL A 271 -4.78 -8.57 1.46
CA VAL A 271 -3.61 -7.89 0.86
C VAL A 271 -3.39 -6.52 1.52
N GLN A 272 -4.44 -5.71 1.63
CA GLN A 272 -4.36 -4.38 2.23
C GLN A 272 -3.91 -4.39 3.70
N LEU A 273 -4.26 -5.47 4.43
CA LEU A 273 -3.83 -5.65 5.82
C LEU A 273 -2.29 -5.70 5.93
N GLN A 274 -1.61 -6.32 4.96
CA GLN A 274 -0.15 -6.49 4.97
C GLN A 274 0.60 -5.27 4.38
N LEU A 275 -0.04 -4.52 3.48
CA LEU A 275 0.57 -3.37 2.84
C LEU A 275 0.95 -2.29 3.86
N LEU A 276 2.21 -1.83 3.82
CA LEU A 276 2.76 -0.76 4.66
C LEU A 276 2.60 -0.99 6.17
N GLY A 277 2.57 -2.23 6.58
CA GLY A 277 2.45 -2.66 7.98
C GLY A 277 1.08 -3.25 8.33
N ASP A 278 1.10 -4.33 9.11
CA ASP A 278 -0.10 -4.92 9.70
C ASP A 278 -0.51 -4.15 10.98
N PRO A 279 -1.68 -4.44 11.60
CA PRO A 279 -2.12 -3.74 12.83
C PRO A 279 -1.18 -3.84 14.03
N ARG A 280 -0.15 -4.69 13.98
CA ARG A 280 0.85 -4.88 15.04
C ARG A 280 2.16 -4.18 14.75
N PHE A 281 2.31 -3.61 13.55
CA PHE A 281 3.44 -2.78 13.15
C PHE A 281 3.37 -1.42 13.86
#